data_d57a2d3c6691b3dd436c69f582fe132b
#
_entry.id   d57a2d3c6691b3dd436c69f582fe132b
#
_cell.length_a   1.000
_cell.length_b   1.000
_cell.length_c   1.000
_cell.angle_alpha   90.00
_cell.angle_beta   90.00
_cell.angle_gamma   90.00
#
_symmetry.space_group_name_H-M   'P 1'
#
loop_
_entity.id
_entity.type
_entity.pdbx_description
1 polymer ?
#
loop_
_entity_poly.entity_id
_entity_poly.type
_entity_poly.pdbx_seq_one_letter_code
_entity_poly.pdbx_strand_id
1 'polypeptide(L)'
;MFPLTLTDEFTAENHELILKIKNFDRPKIFGAISPENPKMNIRFNQIRLPDGSLDGPFGREITYEIPQKGEIWLLIGKSNMASGEITGEFSVFLN
;
A
#
# COMPACT_ATOMS: atom_id res chain seq x y z
N MET A 1 14.05 9.36 5.92
CA MET A 1 13.23 8.38 5.20
C MET A 1 11.80 8.86 5.00
N PHE A 2 11.07 9.11 6.06
CA PHE A 2 9.70 9.62 5.96
C PHE A 2 9.67 11.13 6.12
N PRO A 3 8.78 11.80 5.37
CA PRO A 3 7.83 11.25 4.41
C PRO A 3 8.52 10.75 3.15
N LEU A 4 7.86 9.81 2.46
CA LEU A 4 8.39 9.17 1.27
C LEU A 4 7.29 9.14 0.18
N THR A 5 7.67 9.49 -1.05
CA THR A 5 6.78 9.35 -2.20
C THR A 5 7.49 8.50 -3.25
N LEU A 6 6.78 7.54 -3.79
CA LEU A 6 7.29 6.75 -4.91
C LEU A 6 6.23 6.66 -5.99
N THR A 7 6.66 6.40 -7.21
CA THR A 7 5.77 6.20 -8.35
C THR A 7 6.06 4.85 -8.97
N ASP A 8 5.01 4.23 -9.52
CA ASP A 8 5.13 2.94 -10.17
C ASP A 8 4.02 2.81 -11.20
N GLU A 9 4.05 1.74 -11.95
CA GLU A 9 3.06 1.48 -12.98
C GLU A 9 2.68 0.01 -12.93
N PHE A 10 1.37 -0.27 -12.95
CA PHE A 10 0.86 -1.63 -13.08
C PHE A 10 0.59 -1.94 -14.55
N THR A 11 0.98 -3.14 -14.94
CA THR A 11 0.75 -3.67 -16.29
C THR A 11 -0.09 -4.94 -16.17
N ALA A 12 -0.50 -5.49 -17.31
CA ALA A 12 -1.27 -6.74 -17.31
C ALA A 12 -0.50 -7.89 -16.68
N GLU A 13 0.83 -7.89 -16.80
CA GLU A 13 1.69 -8.95 -16.27
C GLU A 13 2.13 -8.69 -14.83
N ASN A 14 2.10 -7.43 -14.39
CA ASN A 14 2.62 -7.08 -13.06
C ASN A 14 1.73 -6.01 -12.44
N HIS A 15 0.74 -6.45 -11.67
CA HIS A 15 -0.24 -5.55 -11.06
C HIS A 15 -0.38 -5.79 -9.55
N GLU A 16 0.75 -6.07 -8.91
CA GLU A 16 0.86 -6.15 -7.45
C GLU A 16 2.16 -5.49 -7.03
N LEU A 17 2.13 -4.83 -5.88
CA LEU A 17 3.31 -4.20 -5.31
C LEU A 17 3.35 -4.49 -3.82
N ILE A 18 4.47 -4.99 -3.35
CA ILE A 18 4.71 -5.18 -1.92
C ILE A 18 5.81 -4.22 -1.51
N LEU A 19 5.46 -3.27 -0.64
CA LEU A 19 6.42 -2.35 -0.07
C LEU A 19 6.88 -2.91 1.27
N LYS A 20 8.16 -3.28 1.36
CA LYS A 20 8.76 -3.81 2.58
C LYS A 20 9.53 -2.69 3.25
N ILE A 21 9.07 -2.27 4.42
CA ILE A 21 9.67 -1.18 5.18
C ILE A 21 10.37 -1.77 6.38
N LYS A 22 11.70 -1.74 6.37
CA LYS A 22 12.50 -2.32 7.44
C LYS A 22 12.73 -1.29 8.55
N ASN A 23 12.85 -1.79 9.76
CA ASN A 23 13.20 -0.98 10.94
C ASN A 23 12.22 0.18 11.16
N PHE A 24 10.94 -0.08 10.90
CA PHE A 24 9.91 0.91 11.16
C PHE A 24 9.78 1.07 12.68
N ASP A 25 9.94 2.30 13.17
CA ASP A 25 9.98 2.56 14.60
C ASP A 25 8.99 3.64 15.05
N ARG A 26 8.01 3.97 14.22
CA ARG A 26 6.98 4.94 14.55
C ARG A 26 5.75 4.22 15.12
N PRO A 27 4.94 4.92 15.95
CA PRO A 27 3.75 4.29 16.52
C PRO A 27 2.64 4.05 15.51
N LYS A 28 2.69 4.72 14.35
CA LYS A 28 1.61 4.61 13.36
C LYS A 28 2.16 4.93 11.98
N ILE A 29 1.54 4.36 10.96
CA ILE A 29 1.88 4.67 9.57
C ILE A 29 0.65 5.21 8.86
N PHE A 30 0.86 6.21 8.02
CA PHE A 30 -0.13 6.72 7.09
C PHE A 30 0.35 6.46 5.67
N GLY A 31 -0.57 6.04 4.79
CA GLY A 31 -0.27 5.86 3.39
C GLY A 31 -1.43 6.33 2.53
N ALA A 32 -1.10 6.82 1.33
CA ALA A 32 -2.11 7.24 0.35
C ALA A 32 -1.64 6.88 -1.04
N ILE A 33 -2.56 6.30 -1.83
CA ILE A 33 -2.31 5.96 -3.23
C ILE A 33 -3.05 6.98 -4.10
N SER A 34 -2.32 7.57 -5.05
CA SER A 34 -2.88 8.53 -6.00
C SER A 34 -2.67 7.98 -7.41
N PRO A 35 -3.68 7.29 -7.99
CA PRO A 35 -3.57 6.83 -9.36
C PRO A 35 -3.74 7.99 -10.33
N GLU A 36 -3.06 7.93 -11.46
CA GLU A 36 -3.19 8.93 -12.50
C GLU A 36 -4.61 8.92 -13.07
N ASN A 37 -5.17 7.72 -13.28
CA ASN A 37 -6.57 7.55 -13.63
C ASN A 37 -7.37 7.29 -12.36
N PRO A 38 -8.27 8.21 -11.95
CA PRO A 38 -9.01 8.04 -10.70
C PRO A 38 -9.96 6.83 -10.71
N LYS A 39 -10.23 6.25 -11.87
CA LYS A 39 -11.08 5.06 -11.99
C LYS A 39 -10.27 3.76 -11.88
N MET A 40 -8.95 3.83 -11.71
CA MET A 40 -8.13 2.66 -11.56
C MET A 40 -8.53 1.86 -10.31
N ASN A 41 -8.61 0.54 -10.47
CA ASN A 41 -8.91 -0.37 -9.36
C ASN A 41 -7.59 -0.69 -8.63
N ILE A 42 -7.28 0.12 -7.63
CA ILE A 42 -6.04 -0.02 -6.84
C ILE A 42 -6.32 0.38 -5.39
N ARG A 43 -5.74 -0.38 -4.46
CA ARG A 43 -5.91 -0.09 -3.04
C ARG A 43 -4.79 -0.73 -2.22
N PHE A 44 -4.68 -0.34 -0.94
CA PHE A 44 -3.94 -1.12 0.04
C PHE A 44 -4.78 -2.34 0.39
N ASN A 45 -4.31 -3.52 0.03
CA ASN A 45 -5.03 -4.75 0.31
C ASN A 45 -4.79 -5.25 1.71
N GLN A 46 -3.53 -5.19 2.16
CA GLN A 46 -3.17 -5.72 3.48
C GLN A 46 -1.96 -4.98 4.01
N ILE A 47 -1.81 -5.03 5.33
CA ILE A 47 -0.58 -4.70 6.02
C ILE A 47 -0.10 -5.95 6.76
N ARG A 48 1.20 -6.24 6.67
CA ARG A 48 1.82 -7.30 7.46
C ARG A 48 2.64 -6.65 8.57
N LEU A 49 2.35 -7.03 9.81
CA LEU A 49 2.99 -6.46 10.99
C LEU A 49 4.28 -7.21 11.31
N PRO A 50 5.13 -6.65 12.21
CA PRO A 50 6.40 -7.29 12.54
C PRO A 50 6.28 -8.72 13.07
N ASP A 51 5.17 -9.07 13.70
CA ASP A 51 4.94 -10.43 14.18
C ASP A 51 4.44 -11.37 13.09
N GLY A 52 4.30 -10.89 11.85
CA GLY A 52 3.82 -11.69 10.74
C GLY A 52 2.32 -11.68 10.53
N SER A 53 1.56 -11.06 11.42
CA SER A 53 0.10 -11.00 11.28
C SER A 53 -0.29 -10.06 10.13
N LEU A 54 -1.43 -10.35 9.52
CA LEU A 54 -1.97 -9.60 8.39
C LEU A 54 -3.31 -8.99 8.78
N ASP A 55 -3.57 -7.78 8.28
CA ASP A 55 -4.85 -7.11 8.45
C ASP A 55 -5.22 -6.40 7.16
N GLY A 56 -6.52 -6.21 6.95
CA GLY A 56 -7.07 -5.55 5.77
C GLY A 56 -8.47 -6.05 5.48
N PRO A 57 -9.10 -5.62 4.38
CA PRO A 57 -8.56 -4.69 3.38
C PRO A 57 -8.73 -3.23 3.79
N PHE A 58 -8.06 -2.36 3.04
CA PHE A 58 -8.17 -0.91 3.18
C PHE A 58 -8.60 -0.32 1.83
N GLY A 59 -8.59 1.00 1.71
CA GLY A 59 -8.85 1.68 0.46
C GLY A 59 -7.58 2.27 -0.13
N ARG A 60 -7.71 3.46 -0.70
CA ARG A 60 -6.57 4.22 -1.21
C ARG A 60 -5.80 4.92 -0.12
N GLU A 61 -6.29 4.92 1.10
CA GLU A 61 -5.60 5.46 2.26
C GLU A 61 -5.57 4.42 3.35
N ILE A 62 -4.50 4.44 4.13
CA ILE A 62 -4.36 3.60 5.30
C ILE A 62 -3.78 4.44 6.43
N THR A 63 -4.35 4.30 7.63
CA THR A 63 -3.77 4.77 8.86
C THR A 63 -3.82 3.61 9.83
N TYR A 64 -2.66 3.18 10.31
CA TYR A 64 -2.61 1.95 11.09
C TYR A 64 -1.62 2.10 12.25
N GLU A 65 -2.03 1.68 13.43
CA GLU A 65 -1.15 1.68 14.60
C GLU A 65 -0.23 0.49 14.55
N ILE A 66 1.06 0.74 14.75
CA ILE A 66 2.10 -0.29 14.70
C ILE A 66 2.50 -0.61 16.14
N PRO A 67 2.12 -1.80 16.65
CA PRO A 67 2.28 -2.09 18.08
C PRO A 67 3.71 -2.37 18.50
N GLN A 68 4.58 -2.70 17.55
CA GLN A 68 5.98 -2.95 17.86
C GLN A 68 6.86 -2.59 16.67
N LYS A 69 8.09 -2.27 16.99
CA LYS A 69 9.12 -1.90 16.03
C LYS A 69 9.51 -3.12 15.19
N GLY A 70 9.78 -2.90 13.91
CA GLY A 70 10.25 -3.97 13.03
C GLY A 70 9.87 -3.75 11.59
N GLU A 71 9.90 -4.82 10.81
CA GLU A 71 9.57 -4.77 9.39
C GLU A 71 8.06 -4.87 9.19
N ILE A 72 7.52 -3.95 8.37
CA ILE A 72 6.13 -4.00 7.95
C ILE A 72 6.06 -4.07 6.43
N TRP A 73 5.02 -4.72 5.92
CA TRP A 73 4.77 -4.82 4.48
C TRP A 73 3.42 -4.18 4.17
N LEU A 74 3.40 -3.37 3.12
CA LEU A 74 2.15 -2.85 2.57
C LEU A 74 1.92 -3.53 1.23
N LEU A 75 0.79 -4.23 1.11
CA LEU A 75 0.44 -4.99 -0.08
C LEU A 75 -0.58 -4.19 -0.88
N ILE A 76 -0.20 -3.80 -2.09
CA ILE A 76 -0.98 -2.92 -2.94
C ILE A 76 -1.37 -3.69 -4.19
N GLY A 77 -2.63 -3.59 -4.59
CA GLY A 77 -3.14 -4.27 -5.77
C GLY A 77 -4.59 -3.94 -6.01
N LYS A 78 -5.24 -4.78 -6.81
CA LYS A 78 -6.65 -4.60 -7.13
C LYS A 78 -7.55 -5.16 -6.04
N SER A 79 -8.80 -4.71 -6.05
CA SER A 79 -9.88 -5.33 -5.29
C SER A 79 -10.64 -6.27 -6.22
N ASN A 80 -10.85 -7.52 -5.79
CA ASN A 80 -11.67 -8.46 -6.54
C ASN A 80 -13.16 -8.13 -6.47
N MET A 81 -13.54 -7.22 -5.56
CA MET A 81 -14.93 -6.81 -5.34
C MET A 81 -15.28 -5.54 -6.11
N ALA A 82 -14.33 -4.93 -6.78
CA ALA A 82 -14.53 -3.68 -7.51
C ALA A 82 -14.23 -3.88 -8.99
N SER A 83 -14.73 -2.96 -9.80
CA SER A 83 -14.43 -2.92 -11.24
C SER A 83 -13.49 -1.74 -11.52
N GLY A 84 -12.95 -1.69 -12.73
CA GLY A 84 -12.06 -0.64 -13.17
C GLY A 84 -10.75 -1.21 -13.70
N GLU A 85 -9.96 -0.32 -14.28
CA GLU A 85 -8.67 -0.71 -14.85
C GLU A 85 -7.72 -1.14 -13.75
N ILE A 86 -7.02 -2.25 -14.00
CA ILE A 86 -5.99 -2.74 -13.08
C ILE A 86 -4.60 -2.32 -13.53
N THR A 87 -4.49 -1.56 -14.62
CA THR A 87 -3.22 -1.08 -15.16
C THR A 87 -3.18 0.43 -15.10
N GLY A 88 -1.99 1.00 -15.05
CA GLY A 88 -1.79 2.43 -15.07
C GLY A 88 -0.73 2.89 -14.09
N GLU A 89 -0.42 4.18 -14.15
CA GLU A 89 0.57 4.79 -13.27
C GLU A 89 -0.09 5.31 -11.98
N PHE A 90 0.67 5.27 -10.91
CA PHE A 90 0.21 5.76 -9.61
C PHE A 90 1.38 6.18 -8.75
N SER A 91 1.08 6.97 -7.74
CA SER A 91 2.04 7.36 -6.71
C SER A 91 1.59 6.84 -5.36
N VAL A 92 2.55 6.55 -4.50
CA VAL A 92 2.29 6.15 -3.11
C VAL A 92 3.02 7.12 -2.20
N PHE A 93 2.28 7.74 -1.30
CA PHE A 93 2.84 8.61 -0.27
C PHE A 93 2.77 7.88 1.06
N LEU A 94 3.89 7.88 1.79
CA LEU A 94 3.97 7.26 3.13
C LEU A 94 4.51 8.27 4.14
N ASN A 95 3.91 8.27 5.31
CA ASN A 95 4.39 9.13 6.40
C ASN A 95 4.23 8.48 7.77
#